data_5bcd24a605653c632d4171af0694ab05
#
_entry.id   5bcd24a605653c632d4171af0694ab05
#
_cell.length_a   1.000
_cell.length_b   1.000
_cell.length_c   1.000
_cell.angle_alpha   90.00
_cell.angle_beta   90.00
_cell.angle_gamma   90.00
#
_symmetry.space_group_name_H-M   'P 1'
#
loop_
_entity.id
_entity.type
_entity.pdbx_description
1 polymer ?
#
loop_
_entity_poly.entity_id
_entity_poly.type
_entity_poly.pdbx_seq_one_letter_code
_entity_poly.pdbx_strand_id
1 'polypeptide(L)'
;MSKPTEKKGAVQTTGHAWDGDLQEYNNPLPRWWLWGFYATVVFAVVYWLMYPAWPVGNTFTKGFNTITFEVDGEERTTHWNTRALLVRDMQSSPSAVRQREFLEQIAAASYEEILTDADKISFVRSYAHGIFGDFCAACHQVGGAGIVGLYPNLANDDWLWGGTVERIEETLIKGRLGYMPSYRETLSADQMNDVAVYVLSIAGYEGGDADAIGRGDRIFHGAEGGCFQCHNVGGVGRTSQGAPNLTNNIWQIIDVPNAADHDARVELVKSVLRNGIQRQMPAFADRLSPIEIKVLTAYVHQLGGGQ
;
A
#
# COMPACT_ATOMS: atom_id res chain seq x y z
N MET A 1 12.81 2.55 -88.36
CA MET A 1 12.53 1.27 -87.70
C MET A 1 12.39 1.52 -86.24
N SER A 2 11.18 1.71 -85.71
CA SER A 2 10.84 1.95 -84.32
C SER A 2 10.86 0.61 -83.58
N LYS A 3 11.66 0.51 -82.49
CA LYS A 3 11.61 -0.66 -81.62
C LYS A 3 10.20 -0.82 -80.99
N PRO A 4 9.66 -2.05 -80.95
CA PRO A 4 8.38 -2.29 -80.30
C PRO A 4 8.52 -2.01 -78.80
N THR A 5 7.70 -1.14 -78.26
CA THR A 5 7.50 -0.97 -76.82
C THR A 5 6.88 -2.27 -76.28
N GLU A 6 7.67 -3.00 -75.48
CA GLU A 6 7.22 -4.16 -74.72
C GLU A 6 6.09 -3.71 -73.76
N LYS A 7 4.88 -4.08 -74.07
CA LYS A 7 3.72 -3.90 -73.14
C LYS A 7 4.04 -4.73 -71.91
N LYS A 8 4.32 -4.08 -70.78
CA LYS A 8 4.32 -4.72 -69.45
C LYS A 8 2.99 -5.47 -69.33
N GLY A 9 3.05 -6.78 -69.30
CA GLY A 9 1.85 -7.64 -69.15
C GLY A 9 1.05 -7.20 -67.93
N ALA A 10 -0.28 -7.21 -68.03
CA ALA A 10 -1.14 -6.91 -66.92
C ALA A 10 -0.82 -7.85 -65.75
N VAL A 11 -0.70 -7.29 -64.54
CA VAL A 11 -0.43 -8.07 -63.31
C VAL A 11 -1.56 -9.07 -63.15
N GLN A 12 -1.23 -10.36 -63.02
CA GLN A 12 -2.22 -11.42 -62.80
C GLN A 12 -2.76 -11.36 -61.38
N THR A 13 -4.01 -11.77 -61.21
CA THR A 13 -4.61 -11.94 -59.88
C THR A 13 -4.20 -13.27 -59.28
N THR A 14 -4.33 -13.41 -57.94
CA THR A 14 -4.04 -14.67 -57.21
C THR A 14 -5.00 -15.81 -57.57
N GLY A 15 -6.11 -15.50 -58.23
CA GLY A 15 -7.19 -16.45 -58.56
C GLY A 15 -8.20 -16.65 -57.42
N HIS A 16 -7.99 -16.07 -56.28
CA HIS A 16 -8.97 -16.02 -55.21
C HIS A 16 -9.90 -14.82 -55.37
N ALA A 17 -11.19 -15.04 -55.18
CA ALA A 17 -12.18 -13.97 -55.18
C ALA A 17 -12.99 -14.00 -53.88
N TRP A 18 -13.14 -12.84 -53.23
CA TRP A 18 -14.01 -12.62 -52.08
C TRP A 18 -15.25 -11.86 -52.57
N ASP A 19 -16.40 -12.14 -51.99
CA ASP A 19 -17.71 -11.52 -52.34
C ASP A 19 -18.06 -11.56 -53.84
N GLY A 20 -17.42 -12.47 -54.58
CA GLY A 20 -17.70 -12.74 -56.01
C GLY A 20 -16.87 -11.91 -56.99
N ASP A 21 -16.38 -10.75 -56.63
CA ASP A 21 -15.70 -9.83 -57.56
C ASP A 21 -14.39 -9.22 -57.02
N LEU A 22 -14.16 -9.22 -55.71
CA LEU A 22 -12.95 -8.66 -55.11
C LEU A 22 -11.78 -9.63 -55.28
N GLN A 23 -10.78 -9.22 -56.02
CA GLN A 23 -9.57 -10.01 -56.27
C GLN A 23 -8.30 -9.19 -55.93
N GLU A 24 -7.27 -9.88 -55.47
CA GLU A 24 -5.96 -9.29 -55.23
C GLU A 24 -4.98 -9.55 -56.36
N TYR A 25 -4.07 -8.61 -56.63
CA TYR A 25 -3.02 -8.76 -57.61
C TYR A 25 -1.87 -9.60 -57.07
N ASN A 26 -1.37 -10.54 -57.86
CA ASN A 26 -0.21 -11.35 -57.57
C ASN A 26 1.08 -10.58 -57.91
N ASN A 27 1.36 -9.53 -57.12
CA ASN A 27 2.57 -8.75 -57.28
C ASN A 27 3.78 -9.47 -56.67
N PRO A 28 4.99 -9.42 -57.28
CA PRO A 28 6.16 -9.96 -56.66
C PRO A 28 6.49 -9.17 -55.38
N LEU A 29 6.96 -9.90 -54.38
CA LEU A 29 7.36 -9.27 -53.13
C LEU A 29 8.47 -8.26 -53.32
N PRO A 30 8.44 -7.07 -52.68
CA PRO A 30 9.52 -6.08 -52.77
C PRO A 30 10.84 -6.67 -52.27
N ARG A 31 11.97 -6.34 -52.98
CA ARG A 31 13.28 -6.86 -52.60
C ARG A 31 13.70 -6.51 -51.17
N TRP A 32 13.39 -5.30 -50.74
CA TRP A 32 13.72 -4.88 -49.37
C TRP A 32 12.98 -5.76 -48.34
N TRP A 33 11.74 -6.16 -48.62
CA TRP A 33 10.97 -7.03 -47.72
C TRP A 33 11.61 -8.44 -47.66
N LEU A 34 12.03 -9.00 -48.78
CA LEU A 34 12.71 -10.31 -48.82
C LEU A 34 14.01 -10.26 -48.02
N TRP A 35 14.82 -9.18 -48.16
CA TRP A 35 16.02 -9.00 -47.35
C TRP A 35 15.70 -8.88 -45.84
N GLY A 36 14.66 -8.13 -45.48
CA GLY A 36 14.17 -8.06 -44.09
C GLY A 36 13.77 -9.43 -43.59
N PHE A 37 13.01 -10.20 -44.37
CA PHE A 37 12.61 -11.56 -44.01
C PHE A 37 13.81 -12.51 -43.81
N TYR A 38 14.77 -12.54 -44.74
CA TYR A 38 15.98 -13.35 -44.56
C TYR A 38 16.81 -12.91 -43.35
N ALA A 39 16.90 -11.63 -43.09
CA ALA A 39 17.56 -11.12 -41.88
C ALA A 39 16.90 -11.63 -40.59
N THR A 40 15.56 -11.70 -40.55
CA THR A 40 14.87 -12.27 -39.37
C THR A 40 15.12 -13.77 -39.22
N VAL A 41 15.21 -14.53 -40.31
CA VAL A 41 15.55 -15.96 -40.26
C VAL A 41 16.99 -16.16 -39.73
N VAL A 42 17.96 -15.39 -40.22
CA VAL A 42 19.34 -15.43 -39.71
C VAL A 42 19.40 -15.05 -38.25
N PHE A 43 18.70 -13.99 -37.85
CA PHE A 43 18.57 -13.58 -36.46
C PHE A 43 17.98 -14.70 -35.58
N ALA A 44 16.91 -15.36 -36.02
CA ALA A 44 16.29 -16.46 -35.28
C ALA A 44 17.26 -17.62 -35.04
N VAL A 45 18.02 -18.02 -36.10
CA VAL A 45 19.02 -19.10 -35.97
C VAL A 45 20.12 -18.72 -34.98
N VAL A 46 20.66 -17.50 -35.07
CA VAL A 46 21.68 -17.00 -34.13
C VAL A 46 21.10 -16.96 -32.71
N TYR A 47 19.88 -16.47 -32.55
CA TYR A 47 19.22 -16.40 -31.25
C TYR A 47 19.08 -17.80 -30.62
N TRP A 48 18.65 -18.80 -31.37
CA TRP A 48 18.49 -20.18 -30.88
C TRP A 48 19.82 -20.83 -30.46
N LEU A 49 20.95 -20.42 -31.08
CA LEU A 49 22.26 -20.89 -30.65
C LEU A 49 22.73 -20.18 -29.38
N MET A 50 22.39 -18.91 -29.22
CA MET A 50 22.87 -18.09 -28.11
C MET A 50 22.04 -18.25 -26.82
N TYR A 51 20.72 -18.51 -26.96
CA TYR A 51 19.76 -18.51 -25.84
C TYR A 51 18.99 -19.84 -25.75
N PRO A 52 18.41 -20.14 -24.56
CA PRO A 52 17.52 -21.29 -24.42
C PRO A 52 16.33 -21.18 -25.38
N ALA A 53 16.09 -22.20 -26.21
CA ALA A 53 15.10 -22.10 -27.25
C ALA A 53 14.25 -23.37 -27.43
N TRP A 54 14.86 -24.52 -27.64
CA TRP A 54 14.16 -25.74 -28.05
C TRP A 54 13.93 -26.71 -26.89
N PRO A 55 12.73 -27.27 -26.71
CA PRO A 55 12.50 -28.38 -25.79
C PRO A 55 13.18 -29.63 -26.33
N VAL A 56 13.93 -30.32 -25.45
CA VAL A 56 14.60 -31.60 -25.73
C VAL A 56 14.32 -32.54 -24.56
N GLY A 57 13.44 -33.52 -24.75
CA GLY A 57 12.97 -34.40 -23.69
C GLY A 57 12.33 -33.58 -22.55
N ASN A 58 12.86 -33.70 -21.35
CA ASN A 58 12.38 -32.97 -20.17
C ASN A 58 13.13 -31.66 -19.89
N THR A 59 13.92 -31.14 -20.84
CA THR A 59 14.74 -29.96 -20.70
C THR A 59 14.70 -29.09 -21.96
N PHE A 60 15.50 -28.02 -22.02
CA PHE A 60 15.67 -27.13 -23.16
C PHE A 60 17.14 -27.05 -23.59
N THR A 61 17.37 -26.70 -24.86
CA THR A 61 18.71 -26.26 -25.30
C THR A 61 19.10 -25.03 -24.48
N LYS A 62 20.30 -25.03 -23.89
CA LYS A 62 20.72 -24.00 -22.95
C LYS A 62 21.28 -22.75 -23.60
N GLY A 63 21.73 -22.87 -24.88
CA GLY A 63 22.46 -21.83 -25.57
C GLY A 63 23.88 -21.64 -25.06
N PHE A 64 24.63 -20.75 -25.73
CA PHE A 64 26.03 -20.44 -25.37
C PHE A 64 26.13 -19.29 -24.37
N ASN A 65 25.12 -18.44 -24.24
CA ASN A 65 25.16 -17.33 -23.32
C ASN A 65 25.03 -17.79 -21.86
N THR A 66 25.84 -17.20 -21.00
CA THR A 66 25.85 -17.43 -19.56
C THR A 66 25.60 -16.13 -18.80
N ILE A 67 25.14 -16.27 -17.57
CA ILE A 67 24.97 -15.16 -16.61
C ILE A 67 25.68 -15.54 -15.33
N THR A 68 26.48 -14.59 -14.81
CA THR A 68 27.09 -14.68 -13.49
C THR A 68 26.37 -13.73 -12.54
N PHE A 69 26.04 -14.21 -11.36
CA PHE A 69 25.37 -13.48 -10.27
C PHE A 69 25.81 -14.09 -8.93
N GLU A 70 25.59 -13.36 -7.84
CA GLU A 70 25.97 -13.79 -6.49
C GLU A 70 24.80 -14.47 -5.79
N VAL A 71 25.05 -15.57 -5.06
CA VAL A 71 24.10 -16.23 -4.17
C VAL A 71 24.85 -16.63 -2.90
N ASP A 72 24.36 -16.17 -1.76
CA ASP A 72 24.95 -16.45 -0.42
C ASP A 72 26.43 -16.08 -0.31
N GLY A 73 26.85 -15.01 -0.99
CA GLY A 73 28.24 -14.54 -1.00
C GLY A 73 29.16 -15.28 -1.98
N GLU A 74 28.63 -16.21 -2.78
CA GLU A 74 29.40 -16.96 -3.79
C GLU A 74 28.96 -16.59 -5.21
N GLU A 75 29.93 -16.40 -6.12
CA GLU A 75 29.65 -16.23 -7.54
C GLU A 75 29.14 -17.55 -8.14
N ARG A 76 27.98 -17.47 -8.79
CA ARG A 76 27.38 -18.58 -9.53
C ARG A 76 27.18 -18.23 -10.99
N THR A 77 27.74 -19.02 -11.87
CA THR A 77 27.53 -18.90 -13.32
C THR A 77 26.57 -20.00 -13.79
N THR A 78 25.56 -19.61 -14.55
CA THR A 78 24.60 -20.51 -15.18
C THR A 78 24.33 -20.11 -16.63
N HIS A 79 23.68 -21.00 -17.41
CA HIS A 79 23.14 -20.60 -18.72
C HIS A 79 22.15 -19.44 -18.56
N TRP A 80 22.07 -18.61 -19.58
CA TRP A 80 21.17 -17.46 -19.59
C TRP A 80 19.72 -17.88 -19.26
N ASN A 81 19.11 -17.21 -18.33
CA ASN A 81 17.69 -17.31 -18.03
C ASN A 81 17.21 -16.04 -17.33
N THR A 82 15.90 -15.75 -17.42
CA THR A 82 15.31 -14.51 -16.91
C THR A 82 15.40 -14.36 -15.38
N ARG A 83 15.41 -15.47 -14.63
CA ARG A 83 15.57 -15.41 -13.15
C ARG A 83 16.98 -14.99 -12.77
N ALA A 84 18.00 -15.61 -13.39
CA ALA A 84 19.40 -15.23 -13.17
C ALA A 84 19.65 -13.79 -13.60
N LEU A 85 19.06 -13.36 -14.74
CA LEU A 85 19.11 -11.98 -15.20
C LEU A 85 18.52 -11.02 -14.16
N LEU A 86 17.32 -11.31 -13.65
CA LEU A 86 16.67 -10.50 -12.62
C LEU A 86 17.53 -10.38 -11.35
N VAL A 87 18.06 -11.51 -10.84
CA VAL A 87 18.92 -11.50 -9.64
C VAL A 87 20.18 -10.64 -9.90
N ARG A 88 20.85 -10.82 -11.03
CA ARG A 88 22.00 -9.98 -11.40
C ARG A 88 21.63 -8.50 -11.46
N ASP A 89 20.52 -8.16 -12.11
CA ASP A 89 20.11 -6.77 -12.29
C ASP A 89 19.70 -6.13 -10.95
N MET A 90 19.07 -6.88 -10.04
CA MET A 90 18.82 -6.45 -8.65
C MET A 90 20.11 -6.23 -7.86
N GLN A 91 21.19 -6.91 -8.19
CA GLN A 91 22.48 -6.76 -7.52
C GLN A 91 23.34 -5.65 -8.10
N SER A 92 23.37 -5.49 -9.42
CA SER A 92 24.42 -4.71 -10.11
C SER A 92 23.89 -3.65 -11.10
N SER A 93 22.58 -3.54 -11.34
CA SER A 93 22.08 -2.46 -12.20
C SER A 93 22.35 -1.08 -11.58
N PRO A 94 22.55 -0.03 -12.38
CA PRO A 94 22.81 1.31 -11.86
C PRO A 94 21.67 1.83 -10.93
N SER A 95 20.44 1.39 -11.17
CA SER A 95 19.29 1.73 -10.31
C SER A 95 19.37 1.02 -8.96
N ALA A 96 19.67 -0.29 -8.94
CA ALA A 96 19.80 -1.07 -7.72
C ALA A 96 20.99 -0.60 -6.85
N VAL A 97 22.11 -0.25 -7.48
CA VAL A 97 23.26 0.32 -6.75
C VAL A 97 22.89 1.65 -6.10
N ARG A 98 22.29 2.58 -6.85
CA ARG A 98 21.83 3.87 -6.29
C ARG A 98 20.80 3.70 -5.18
N GLN A 99 19.87 2.76 -5.32
CA GLN A 99 18.88 2.47 -4.29
C GLN A 99 19.55 2.02 -2.98
N ARG A 100 20.56 1.14 -3.05
CA ARG A 100 21.31 0.70 -1.86
C ARG A 100 22.08 1.85 -1.22
N GLU A 101 22.75 2.67 -2.02
CA GLU A 101 23.48 3.86 -1.53
C GLU A 101 22.54 4.81 -0.76
N PHE A 102 21.33 5.06 -1.29
CA PHE A 102 20.32 5.85 -0.57
C PHE A 102 19.82 5.16 0.70
N LEU A 103 19.58 3.85 0.67
CA LEU A 103 19.18 3.10 1.87
C LEU A 103 20.25 3.16 2.97
N GLU A 104 21.53 3.07 2.60
CA GLU A 104 22.66 3.22 3.54
C GLU A 104 22.68 4.63 4.16
N GLN A 105 22.44 5.68 3.36
CA GLN A 105 22.33 7.05 3.84
C GLN A 105 21.13 7.21 4.80
N ILE A 106 19.97 6.66 4.47
CA ILE A 106 18.79 6.67 5.35
C ILE A 106 19.06 5.89 6.64
N ALA A 107 19.75 4.74 6.56
CA ALA A 107 20.09 3.96 7.74
C ALA A 107 20.95 4.74 8.73
N ALA A 108 21.92 5.51 8.23
CA ALA A 108 22.84 6.33 9.03
C ALA A 108 22.22 7.64 9.54
N ALA A 109 21.24 8.22 8.82
CA ALA A 109 20.65 9.51 9.16
C ALA A 109 19.69 9.43 10.36
N SER A 110 19.52 10.52 11.10
CA SER A 110 18.45 10.67 12.09
C SER A 110 17.09 10.85 11.41
N TYR A 111 15.98 10.66 12.15
CA TYR A 111 14.65 10.97 11.62
C TYR A 111 14.49 12.44 11.25
N GLU A 112 15.06 13.35 12.06
CA GLU A 112 15.04 14.79 11.76
C GLU A 112 15.73 15.12 10.44
N GLU A 113 16.91 14.53 10.18
CA GLU A 113 17.60 14.68 8.90
C GLU A 113 16.81 14.10 7.72
N ILE A 114 16.16 12.94 7.91
CA ILE A 114 15.32 12.32 6.86
C ILE A 114 14.14 13.22 6.51
N LEU A 115 13.46 13.76 7.51
CA LEU A 115 12.24 14.55 7.34
C LEU A 115 12.50 15.96 6.78
N THR A 116 13.71 16.52 7.00
CA THR A 116 14.08 17.87 6.56
C THR A 116 14.84 17.91 5.24
N ASP A 117 15.52 16.82 4.87
CA ASP A 117 16.27 16.72 3.60
C ASP A 117 15.34 16.33 2.45
N ALA A 118 15.24 17.19 1.43
CA ALA A 118 14.32 17.01 0.32
C ALA A 118 14.59 15.75 -0.52
N ASP A 119 15.85 15.35 -0.69
CA ASP A 119 16.23 14.19 -1.47
C ASP A 119 15.94 12.91 -0.68
N LYS A 120 16.28 12.87 0.62
CA LYS A 120 16.00 11.75 1.50
C LYS A 120 14.50 11.49 1.62
N ILE A 121 13.70 12.52 1.88
CA ILE A 121 12.24 12.35 2.00
C ILE A 121 11.57 11.98 0.68
N SER A 122 12.07 12.47 -0.46
CA SER A 122 11.59 12.07 -1.77
C SER A 122 11.87 10.58 -2.04
N PHE A 123 13.07 10.11 -1.71
CA PHE A 123 13.43 8.70 -1.78
C PHE A 123 12.55 7.85 -0.86
N VAL A 124 12.39 8.26 0.41
CA VAL A 124 11.52 7.58 1.39
C VAL A 124 10.10 7.42 0.86
N ARG A 125 9.50 8.49 0.33
CA ARG A 125 8.14 8.44 -0.25
C ARG A 125 8.04 7.43 -1.39
N SER A 126 9.02 7.41 -2.27
CA SER A 126 9.03 6.49 -3.41
C SER A 126 9.22 5.04 -3.00
N TYR A 127 10.20 4.78 -2.14
CA TYR A 127 10.55 3.43 -1.70
C TYR A 127 9.51 2.83 -0.75
N ALA A 128 9.06 3.63 0.24
CA ALA A 128 8.06 3.19 1.21
C ALA A 128 6.69 2.95 0.59
N HIS A 129 6.32 3.65 -0.49
CA HIS A 129 5.04 3.46 -1.17
C HIS A 129 4.85 1.99 -1.61
N GLY A 130 5.91 1.34 -2.11
CA GLY A 130 5.87 -0.09 -2.46
C GLY A 130 5.65 -0.96 -1.22
N ILE A 131 6.49 -0.78 -0.18
CA ILE A 131 6.40 -1.58 1.05
C ILE A 131 5.06 -1.35 1.75
N PHE A 132 4.56 -0.12 1.81
CA PHE A 132 3.25 0.21 2.37
C PHE A 132 2.14 -0.50 1.59
N GLY A 133 2.24 -0.52 0.26
CA GLY A 133 1.31 -1.25 -0.62
C GLY A 133 1.25 -2.74 -0.29
N ASP A 134 2.41 -3.37 -0.11
CA ASP A 134 2.51 -4.80 0.13
C ASP A 134 2.10 -5.24 1.54
N PHE A 135 2.38 -4.43 2.57
CA PHE A 135 2.22 -4.83 3.97
C PHE A 135 1.15 -4.08 4.75
N CYS A 136 0.76 -2.88 4.33
CA CYS A 136 -0.07 -1.96 5.13
C CYS A 136 -1.40 -1.60 4.46
N ALA A 137 -1.40 -1.38 3.14
CA ALA A 137 -2.56 -0.87 2.41
C ALA A 137 -3.77 -1.81 2.41
N ALA A 138 -3.57 -3.12 2.60
CA ALA A 138 -4.67 -4.08 2.74
C ALA A 138 -5.63 -3.71 3.90
N CYS A 139 -5.09 -3.12 4.97
CA CYS A 139 -5.86 -2.63 6.12
C CYS A 139 -6.02 -1.11 6.08
N HIS A 140 -4.93 -0.36 5.95
CA HIS A 140 -4.95 1.09 6.05
C HIS A 140 -5.32 1.81 4.75
N GLN A 141 -5.60 1.09 3.67
CA GLN A 141 -5.89 1.61 2.33
C GLN A 141 -4.72 2.40 1.71
N VAL A 142 -4.81 2.67 0.42
CA VAL A 142 -3.82 3.47 -0.29
C VAL A 142 -3.78 4.89 0.30
N GLY A 143 -2.58 5.37 0.63
CA GLY A 143 -2.39 6.67 1.28
C GLY A 143 -2.78 6.73 2.75
N GLY A 144 -3.08 5.60 3.39
CA GLY A 144 -3.34 5.54 4.83
C GLY A 144 -4.74 6.01 5.23
N ALA A 145 -5.70 6.12 4.30
CA ALA A 145 -7.04 6.65 4.56
C ALA A 145 -7.86 5.82 5.58
N GLY A 146 -7.50 4.57 5.81
CA GLY A 146 -8.20 3.68 6.73
C GLY A 146 -9.61 3.30 6.28
N ILE A 147 -10.33 2.64 7.17
CA ILE A 147 -11.76 2.31 6.99
C ILE A 147 -12.45 2.55 8.32
N VAL A 148 -13.37 3.51 8.39
CA VAL A 148 -14.16 3.80 9.59
C VAL A 148 -14.81 2.51 10.12
N GLY A 149 -14.66 2.26 11.39
CA GLY A 149 -15.15 1.03 12.02
C GLY A 149 -14.21 -0.17 11.95
N LEU A 150 -13.19 -0.17 11.08
CA LEU A 150 -12.27 -1.30 10.90
C LEU A 150 -10.81 -0.93 11.16
N TYR A 151 -10.28 0.02 10.43
CA TYR A 151 -8.85 0.36 10.48
C TYR A 151 -8.64 1.87 10.55
N PRO A 152 -7.74 2.35 11.41
CA PRO A 152 -7.53 3.78 11.62
C PRO A 152 -7.00 4.46 10.36
N ASN A 153 -7.43 5.71 10.16
CA ASN A 153 -6.87 6.63 9.19
C ASN A 153 -5.51 7.14 9.70
N LEU A 154 -4.46 6.93 8.92
CA LEU A 154 -3.09 7.38 9.21
C LEU A 154 -2.76 8.76 8.63
N ALA A 155 -3.71 9.33 7.87
CA ALA A 155 -3.55 10.62 7.21
C ALA A 155 -4.32 11.76 7.92
N ASN A 156 -4.79 11.54 9.15
CA ASN A 156 -5.39 12.57 10.00
C ASN A 156 -4.50 12.90 11.21
N ASP A 157 -4.89 13.89 11.99
CA ASP A 157 -4.12 14.41 13.13
C ASP A 157 -4.43 13.69 14.45
N ASP A 158 -5.25 12.63 14.46
CA ASP A 158 -5.64 11.91 15.68
C ASP A 158 -4.95 10.54 15.76
N TRP A 159 -3.87 10.48 16.53
CA TRP A 159 -3.02 9.31 16.69
C TRP A 159 -3.28 8.61 18.03
N LEU A 160 -4.00 7.48 17.99
CA LEU A 160 -4.36 6.68 19.18
C LEU A 160 -3.16 6.31 20.07
N TRP A 161 -2.02 6.02 19.47
CA TRP A 161 -0.80 5.59 20.15
C TRP A 161 0.32 6.65 20.11
N GLY A 162 0.01 7.87 19.65
CA GLY A 162 0.93 8.96 19.40
C GLY A 162 1.53 8.95 18.02
N GLY A 163 1.72 10.15 17.44
CA GLY A 163 2.17 10.39 16.07
C GLY A 163 3.66 10.73 15.95
N THR A 164 4.45 10.71 17.04
CA THR A 164 5.90 10.93 16.92
C THR A 164 6.57 9.76 16.21
N VAL A 165 7.71 10.00 15.58
CA VAL A 165 8.46 8.96 14.86
C VAL A 165 8.78 7.76 15.75
N GLU A 166 9.12 7.98 17.05
CA GLU A 166 9.41 6.90 17.99
C GLU A 166 8.17 6.05 18.28
N ARG A 167 6.99 6.67 18.37
CA ARG A 167 5.73 5.97 18.61
C ARG A 167 5.26 5.18 17.40
N ILE A 168 5.47 5.72 16.21
CA ILE A 168 5.17 5.03 14.95
C ILE A 168 6.13 3.84 14.79
N GLU A 169 7.43 4.04 15.00
CA GLU A 169 8.42 2.96 14.96
C GLU A 169 8.11 1.86 15.96
N GLU A 170 7.81 2.23 17.23
CA GLU A 170 7.41 1.27 18.26
C GLU A 170 6.15 0.47 17.83
N THR A 171 5.19 1.14 17.17
CA THR A 171 3.98 0.51 16.66
C THR A 171 4.29 -0.52 15.57
N LEU A 172 5.22 -0.21 14.67
CA LEU A 172 5.65 -1.14 13.62
C LEU A 172 6.43 -2.32 14.21
N ILE A 173 7.30 -2.08 15.18
CA ILE A 173 8.12 -3.13 15.80
C ILE A 173 7.28 -4.08 16.65
N LYS A 174 6.43 -3.54 17.54
CA LYS A 174 5.73 -4.32 18.58
C LYS A 174 4.29 -4.68 18.22
N GLY A 175 3.71 -4.00 17.23
CA GLY A 175 2.27 -4.01 17.02
C GLY A 175 1.52 -3.27 18.13
N ARG A 176 0.19 -3.27 18.04
CA ARG A 176 -0.70 -2.66 19.06
C ARG A 176 -1.91 -3.54 19.32
N LEU A 177 -2.34 -3.56 20.57
CA LEU A 177 -3.58 -4.17 21.00
C LEU A 177 -4.44 -3.10 21.65
N GLY A 178 -5.46 -2.61 20.93
CA GLY A 178 -6.44 -1.69 21.45
C GLY A 178 -7.58 -2.46 22.12
N TYR A 179 -7.93 -2.07 23.32
CA TYR A 179 -9.00 -2.69 24.09
C TYR A 179 -9.83 -1.64 24.83
N MET A 180 -11.14 -1.69 24.64
CA MET A 180 -12.15 -1.01 25.45
C MET A 180 -13.15 -2.06 25.92
N PRO A 181 -13.43 -2.19 27.23
CA PRO A 181 -14.37 -3.18 27.73
C PRO A 181 -15.80 -2.91 27.24
N SER A 182 -16.60 -3.97 27.17
CA SER A 182 -18.05 -3.86 27.05
C SER A 182 -18.64 -3.44 28.38
N TYR A 183 -19.55 -2.50 28.35
CA TYR A 183 -20.31 -2.04 29.53
C TYR A 183 -21.70 -2.63 29.63
N ARG A 184 -22.05 -3.64 28.83
CA ARG A 184 -23.35 -4.27 28.76
C ARG A 184 -23.85 -4.81 30.13
N GLU A 185 -22.91 -5.34 30.91
CA GLU A 185 -23.23 -5.96 32.22
C GLU A 185 -23.06 -4.98 33.38
N THR A 186 -22.44 -3.82 33.17
CA THR A 186 -22.11 -2.86 34.23
C THR A 186 -22.98 -1.60 34.21
N LEU A 187 -23.43 -1.20 33.03
CA LEU A 187 -24.31 -0.03 32.88
C LEU A 187 -25.67 -0.42 32.33
N SER A 188 -26.73 0.17 32.89
CA SER A 188 -28.08 0.05 32.33
C SER A 188 -28.18 0.74 30.96
N ALA A 189 -29.27 0.47 30.23
CA ALA A 189 -29.54 1.11 28.95
C ALA A 189 -29.64 2.65 29.06
N ASP A 190 -30.25 3.14 30.17
CA ASP A 190 -30.38 4.57 30.45
C ASP A 190 -29.03 5.19 30.81
N GLN A 191 -28.18 4.51 31.60
CA GLN A 191 -26.84 4.96 31.94
C GLN A 191 -25.94 5.01 30.68
N MET A 192 -26.00 4.01 29.80
CA MET A 192 -25.31 4.05 28.52
C MET A 192 -25.80 5.20 27.63
N ASN A 193 -27.09 5.52 27.68
CA ASN A 193 -27.65 6.67 26.98
C ASN A 193 -27.07 7.99 27.53
N ASP A 194 -27.09 8.15 28.84
CA ASP A 194 -26.55 9.37 29.50
C ASP A 194 -25.08 9.56 29.20
N VAL A 195 -24.24 8.49 29.25
CA VAL A 195 -22.81 8.55 28.87
C VAL A 195 -22.66 8.91 27.40
N ALA A 196 -23.47 8.33 26.50
CA ALA A 196 -23.38 8.65 25.06
C ALA A 196 -23.71 10.11 24.79
N VAL A 197 -24.75 10.66 25.42
CA VAL A 197 -25.13 12.08 25.31
C VAL A 197 -24.03 12.98 25.88
N TYR A 198 -23.40 12.62 27.00
CA TYR A 198 -22.27 13.34 27.56
C TYR A 198 -21.06 13.33 26.59
N VAL A 199 -20.67 12.18 26.06
CA VAL A 199 -19.55 12.06 25.13
C VAL A 199 -19.78 12.89 23.86
N LEU A 200 -21.01 12.90 23.32
CA LEU A 200 -21.35 13.75 22.17
C LEU A 200 -21.28 15.24 22.54
N SER A 201 -21.67 15.62 23.75
CA SER A 201 -21.60 17.01 24.19
C SER A 201 -20.17 17.53 24.29
N ILE A 202 -19.22 16.73 24.83
CA ILE A 202 -17.80 17.12 24.90
C ILE A 202 -17.12 17.10 23.53
N ALA A 203 -17.66 16.35 22.57
CA ALA A 203 -17.22 16.35 21.16
C ALA A 203 -17.80 17.55 20.37
N GLY A 204 -18.63 18.41 21.02
CA GLY A 204 -19.19 19.61 20.40
C GLY A 204 -20.51 19.38 19.63
N TYR A 205 -21.16 18.23 19.78
CA TYR A 205 -22.48 17.99 19.19
C TYR A 205 -23.61 18.55 20.07
N GLU A 206 -24.50 19.32 19.48
CA GLU A 206 -25.69 19.87 20.13
C GLU A 206 -26.86 18.85 20.12
N GLY A 207 -27.88 19.11 20.93
CA GLY A 207 -29.15 18.34 20.96
C GLY A 207 -29.30 17.42 22.16
N GLY A 208 -28.30 17.33 23.05
CA GLY A 208 -28.40 16.55 24.29
C GLY A 208 -29.22 17.26 25.38
N ASP A 209 -30.04 16.47 26.12
CA ASP A 209 -30.70 16.92 27.34
C ASP A 209 -29.68 17.25 28.44
N ALA A 210 -29.79 18.44 29.06
CA ALA A 210 -28.84 18.92 30.07
C ALA A 210 -28.77 18.00 31.31
N ASP A 211 -29.87 17.41 31.73
CA ASP A 211 -29.91 16.48 32.86
C ASP A 211 -29.23 15.15 32.51
N ALA A 212 -29.40 14.66 31.27
CA ALA A 212 -28.70 13.48 30.76
C ALA A 212 -27.18 13.73 30.66
N ILE A 213 -26.75 14.89 30.16
CA ILE A 213 -25.34 15.30 30.13
C ILE A 213 -24.75 15.26 31.56
N GLY A 214 -25.45 15.85 32.56
CA GLY A 214 -25.00 15.87 33.95
C GLY A 214 -24.95 14.49 34.60
N ARG A 215 -25.86 13.58 34.25
CA ARG A 215 -25.81 12.17 34.72
C ARG A 215 -24.65 11.42 34.03
N GLY A 216 -24.50 11.60 32.73
CA GLY A 216 -23.40 11.00 31.93
C GLY A 216 -22.02 11.41 32.40
N ASP A 217 -21.83 12.70 32.74
CA ASP A 217 -20.62 13.23 33.35
C ASP A 217 -20.25 12.50 34.65
N ARG A 218 -21.24 12.32 35.55
CA ARG A 218 -21.02 11.59 36.80
C ARG A 218 -20.62 10.13 36.58
N ILE A 219 -21.25 9.46 35.60
CA ILE A 219 -20.91 8.07 35.26
C ILE A 219 -19.55 7.98 34.65
N PHE A 220 -19.18 8.90 33.72
CA PHE A 220 -17.88 8.94 33.05
C PHE A 220 -16.75 9.06 34.06
N HIS A 221 -16.92 9.91 35.10
CA HIS A 221 -15.91 10.14 36.14
C HIS A 221 -16.11 9.25 37.39
N GLY A 222 -17.23 8.54 37.48
CA GLY A 222 -17.57 7.69 38.62
C GLY A 222 -16.94 6.29 38.54
N ALA A 223 -17.05 5.55 39.63
CA ALA A 223 -16.56 4.18 39.70
C ALA A 223 -17.33 3.21 38.79
N GLU A 224 -18.58 3.51 38.46
CA GLU A 224 -19.44 2.67 37.62
C GLU A 224 -18.95 2.64 36.17
N GLY A 225 -18.65 3.80 35.60
CA GLY A 225 -18.15 3.94 34.24
C GLY A 225 -16.65 3.87 34.14
N GLY A 226 -15.92 4.64 34.99
CA GLY A 226 -14.48 4.69 35.02
C GLY A 226 -13.82 5.13 33.72
N CYS A 227 -14.58 5.76 32.80
CA CYS A 227 -14.12 6.09 31.45
C CYS A 227 -12.90 7.02 31.44
N PHE A 228 -12.83 7.96 32.41
CA PHE A 228 -11.74 8.91 32.58
C PHE A 228 -10.35 8.24 32.79
N GLN A 229 -10.33 7.00 33.26
CA GLN A 229 -9.08 6.26 33.49
C GLN A 229 -8.28 6.05 32.19
N CYS A 230 -9.00 5.81 31.11
CA CYS A 230 -8.43 5.69 29.77
C CYS A 230 -8.55 6.98 28.94
N HIS A 231 -9.72 7.65 28.99
CA HIS A 231 -9.99 8.83 28.19
C HIS A 231 -9.56 10.16 28.85
N ASN A 232 -8.94 10.14 30.02
CA ASN A 232 -8.63 11.31 30.86
C ASN A 232 -9.88 12.06 31.37
N VAL A 233 -9.68 12.91 32.39
CA VAL A 233 -10.76 13.69 33.01
C VAL A 233 -11.44 14.63 32.01
N GLY A 234 -10.69 15.21 31.05
CA GLY A 234 -11.26 16.06 29.98
C GLY A 234 -11.73 15.31 28.73
N GLY A 235 -11.66 13.98 28.69
CA GLY A 235 -12.01 13.22 27.48
C GLY A 235 -10.96 13.27 26.36
N VAL A 236 -9.78 13.87 26.59
CA VAL A 236 -8.74 14.11 25.58
C VAL A 236 -7.95 12.86 25.16
N GLY A 237 -8.31 11.70 25.72
CA GLY A 237 -7.64 10.45 25.42
C GLY A 237 -6.33 10.23 26.16
N ARG A 238 -5.72 9.07 25.93
CA ARG A 238 -4.42 8.70 26.51
C ARG A 238 -3.65 7.81 25.54
N THR A 239 -2.65 8.38 24.87
CA THR A 239 -1.85 7.68 23.85
C THR A 239 -1.07 6.48 24.39
N SER A 240 -0.71 6.45 25.68
CA SER A 240 -0.06 5.28 26.30
C SER A 240 -0.97 4.04 26.37
N GLN A 241 -2.27 4.21 26.21
CA GLN A 241 -3.29 3.14 26.25
C GLN A 241 -4.04 2.98 24.92
N GLY A 242 -3.75 3.82 23.93
CA GLY A 242 -4.48 3.84 22.67
C GLY A 242 -5.92 4.29 22.81
N ALA A 243 -6.23 5.09 23.84
CA ALA A 243 -7.57 5.63 24.07
C ALA A 243 -7.72 6.95 23.29
N PRO A 244 -8.78 7.06 22.42
CA PRO A 244 -8.97 8.22 21.56
C PRO A 244 -9.33 9.48 22.35
N ASN A 245 -9.06 10.62 21.73
CA ASN A 245 -9.62 11.90 22.12
C ASN A 245 -11.11 11.93 21.76
N LEU A 246 -11.96 12.16 22.77
CA LEU A 246 -13.42 12.23 22.63
C LEU A 246 -13.92 13.68 22.49
N THR A 247 -13.02 14.68 22.50
CA THR A 247 -13.39 16.10 22.44
C THR A 247 -13.30 16.72 21.06
N ASN A 248 -12.94 15.92 20.07
CA ASN A 248 -12.84 16.34 18.67
C ASN A 248 -13.86 15.61 17.79
N ASN A 249 -13.91 15.98 16.51
CA ASN A 249 -14.84 15.40 15.53
C ASN A 249 -14.17 14.29 14.66
N ILE A 250 -13.11 13.64 15.16
CA ILE A 250 -12.42 12.57 14.46
C ILE A 250 -12.82 11.22 15.08
N TRP A 251 -13.70 10.51 14.39
CA TRP A 251 -14.27 9.24 14.84
C TRP A 251 -13.74 8.09 13.97
N GLN A 252 -12.95 7.20 14.56
CA GLN A 252 -12.31 6.12 13.82
C GLN A 252 -13.10 4.79 13.84
N ILE A 253 -14.00 4.63 14.85
CA ILE A 253 -14.71 3.37 15.08
C ILE A 253 -16.16 3.43 14.62
N ILE A 254 -16.76 4.60 14.67
CA ILE A 254 -18.15 4.86 14.30
C ILE A 254 -18.23 6.15 13.49
N ASP A 255 -19.18 6.24 12.57
CA ASP A 255 -19.34 7.42 11.71
C ASP A 255 -20.36 8.42 12.30
N VAL A 256 -19.98 9.04 13.41
CA VAL A 256 -20.81 10.05 14.09
C VAL A 256 -21.07 11.29 13.22
N PRO A 257 -20.08 11.83 12.46
CA PRO A 257 -20.30 13.02 11.63
C PRO A 257 -21.40 12.84 10.57
N ASN A 258 -21.50 11.65 9.97
CA ASN A 258 -22.47 11.36 8.91
C ASN A 258 -23.77 10.74 9.39
N ALA A 259 -24.00 10.64 10.71
CA ALA A 259 -25.26 10.15 11.26
C ALA A 259 -26.41 11.12 10.97
N ALA A 260 -27.62 10.59 10.74
CA ALA A 260 -28.77 11.34 10.26
C ALA A 260 -29.21 12.44 11.22
N ASP A 261 -29.18 12.18 12.53
CA ASP A 261 -29.65 13.07 13.58
C ASP A 261 -28.93 12.79 14.91
N HIS A 262 -29.35 13.50 15.98
CA HIS A 262 -28.79 13.32 17.31
C HIS A 262 -29.02 11.90 17.87
N ASP A 263 -30.21 11.36 17.70
CA ASP A 263 -30.57 10.04 18.23
C ASP A 263 -29.72 8.93 17.54
N ALA A 264 -29.52 9.04 16.24
CA ALA A 264 -28.61 8.15 15.49
C ALA A 264 -27.19 8.22 16.02
N ARG A 265 -26.66 9.42 16.33
CA ARG A 265 -25.34 9.60 16.96
C ARG A 265 -25.26 8.92 18.31
N VAL A 266 -26.28 9.12 19.15
CA VAL A 266 -26.39 8.48 20.47
C VAL A 266 -26.35 6.96 20.34
N GLU A 267 -27.13 6.37 19.43
CA GLU A 267 -27.11 4.92 19.20
C GLU A 267 -25.77 4.39 18.70
N LEU A 268 -25.05 5.13 17.87
CA LEU A 268 -23.68 4.77 17.46
C LEU A 268 -22.75 4.68 18.68
N VAL A 269 -22.72 5.69 19.55
CA VAL A 269 -21.88 5.68 20.76
C VAL A 269 -22.31 4.57 21.72
N LYS A 270 -23.64 4.38 21.95
CA LYS A 270 -24.18 3.26 22.74
C LYS A 270 -23.75 1.91 22.18
N SER A 271 -23.65 1.76 20.87
CA SER A 271 -23.18 0.52 20.25
C SER A 271 -21.76 0.18 20.67
N VAL A 272 -20.88 1.18 20.76
CA VAL A 272 -19.50 1.04 21.25
C VAL A 272 -19.49 0.66 22.73
N LEU A 273 -20.26 1.35 23.57
CA LEU A 273 -20.36 1.05 25.00
C LEU A 273 -20.88 -0.38 25.22
N ARG A 274 -21.90 -0.79 24.47
CA ARG A 274 -22.52 -2.11 24.58
C ARG A 274 -21.61 -3.25 24.16
N ASN A 275 -20.82 -3.06 23.09
CA ASN A 275 -20.04 -4.14 22.49
C ASN A 275 -18.57 -4.13 22.93
N GLY A 276 -18.07 -2.99 23.40
CA GLY A 276 -16.63 -2.78 23.59
C GLY A 276 -15.89 -2.77 22.25
N ILE A 277 -14.57 -2.66 22.33
CA ILE A 277 -13.67 -2.67 21.17
C ILE A 277 -12.49 -3.58 21.48
N GLN A 278 -12.13 -4.44 20.52
CA GLN A 278 -10.87 -5.16 20.51
C GLN A 278 -10.29 -5.10 19.12
N ARG A 279 -9.09 -4.51 18.98
CA ARG A 279 -8.40 -4.30 17.71
C ARG A 279 -6.94 -4.66 17.86
N GLN A 280 -6.39 -5.33 16.87
CA GLN A 280 -4.99 -5.70 16.85
C GLN A 280 -4.32 -5.23 15.55
N MET A 281 -3.21 -4.52 15.68
CA MET A 281 -2.23 -4.32 14.63
C MET A 281 -1.07 -5.27 14.90
N PRO A 282 -0.69 -6.15 13.96
CA PRO A 282 0.41 -7.08 14.16
C PRO A 282 1.76 -6.36 14.23
N ALA A 283 2.75 -7.00 14.85
CA ALA A 283 4.15 -6.60 14.78
C ALA A 283 4.74 -6.95 13.42
N PHE A 284 5.67 -6.13 12.95
CA PHE A 284 6.35 -6.31 11.67
C PHE A 284 7.86 -6.56 11.79
N ALA A 285 8.43 -6.56 12.99
CA ALA A 285 9.87 -6.75 13.21
C ALA A 285 10.43 -8.07 12.64
N ASP A 286 9.60 -9.13 12.60
CA ASP A 286 10.00 -10.42 12.04
C ASP A 286 9.79 -10.51 10.51
N ARG A 287 9.18 -9.50 9.89
CA ARG A 287 8.78 -9.48 8.47
C ARG A 287 9.48 -8.42 7.65
N LEU A 288 9.93 -7.37 8.31
CA LEU A 288 10.60 -6.22 7.71
C LEU A 288 11.96 -6.01 8.37
N SER A 289 12.94 -5.63 7.58
CA SER A 289 14.25 -5.25 8.06
C SER A 289 14.20 -3.94 8.86
N PRO A 290 15.18 -3.66 9.74
CA PRO A 290 15.23 -2.40 10.48
C PRO A 290 15.19 -1.15 9.60
N ILE A 291 15.81 -1.21 8.41
CA ILE A 291 15.79 -0.06 7.49
C ILE A 291 14.42 0.13 6.84
N GLU A 292 13.71 -0.95 6.50
CA GLU A 292 12.34 -0.85 5.99
C GLU A 292 11.38 -0.30 7.05
N ILE A 293 11.53 -0.70 8.32
CA ILE A 293 10.77 -0.12 9.44
C ILE A 293 11.05 1.38 9.55
N LYS A 294 12.34 1.78 9.49
CA LYS A 294 12.73 3.20 9.56
C LYS A 294 12.15 4.02 8.42
N VAL A 295 12.21 3.50 7.19
CA VAL A 295 11.64 4.14 6.00
C VAL A 295 10.11 4.26 6.11
N LEU A 296 9.43 3.18 6.53
CA LEU A 296 7.98 3.20 6.75
C LEU A 296 7.58 4.17 7.86
N THR A 297 8.35 4.24 8.95
CA THR A 297 8.10 5.19 10.03
C THR A 297 8.10 6.63 9.52
N ALA A 298 9.14 7.03 8.78
CA ALA A 298 9.24 8.36 8.20
C ALA A 298 8.13 8.62 7.16
N TYR A 299 7.77 7.62 6.37
CA TYR A 299 6.67 7.71 5.40
C TYR A 299 5.31 7.91 6.07
N VAL A 300 4.98 7.09 7.07
CA VAL A 300 3.70 7.16 7.80
C VAL A 300 3.58 8.48 8.56
N HIS A 301 4.67 8.94 9.17
CA HIS A 301 4.71 10.27 9.81
C HIS A 301 4.37 11.42 8.84
N GLN A 302 4.70 11.27 7.55
CA GLN A 302 4.42 12.26 6.50
C GLN A 302 3.02 12.14 5.88
N LEU A 303 2.24 11.10 6.18
CA LEU A 303 0.88 10.94 5.64
C LEU A 303 -0.13 11.88 6.29
N GLY A 304 0.01 12.16 7.56
CA GLY A 304 -0.86 13.02 8.33
C GLY A 304 -0.07 13.79 9.38
N GLY A 305 -0.70 14.63 10.17
CA GLY A 305 -0.09 15.54 11.13
C GLY A 305 0.74 14.87 12.23
N GLY A 306 1.60 13.92 11.89
CA GLY A 306 2.55 13.29 12.81
C GLY A 306 3.38 14.34 13.56
N GLN A 307 3.35 14.32 14.89
CA GLN A 307 4.01 15.27 15.77
C GLN A 307 4.98 14.56 16.68
#